data_8b2c3c3d4daa44538dc325fbee007a85
#
_entry.id   8b2c3c3d4daa44538dc325fbee007a85
#
_cell.length_a   1.000
_cell.length_b   1.000
_cell.length_c   1.000
_cell.angle_alpha   90.00
_cell.angle_beta   90.00
_cell.angle_gamma   90.00
#
_symmetry.space_group_name_H-M   'P 1'
#
loop_
_entity.id
_entity.type
_entity.pdbx_description
1 polymer ?
#
loop_
_entity_poly.entity_id
_entity_poly.type
_entity_poly.pdbx_seq_one_letter_code
_entity_poly.pdbx_strand_id
1 'polypeptide(L)'
;MNNFIEFKNVTKGYKIGDKTYNALDNVSFSLPKGEFVCILGPSGAGKSTLLNLLGGMDTVTSGDIIIDKENISKKSDKELTSYRAENVGFIFQFYNILPTLTVLENVEIVKDIVKKSKSAKKILKEVGLENHLNKFPNQLSGGEQQRVSIARAIAKNPKLLLCDEPTGALDSKTGVEVLKLLKKQCDANNGENTVIIVTHNALIA
;
A
#
# COMPACT_ATOMS: atom_id res chain seq x y z
N MET A 1 -7.18 -20.21 -13.69
CA MET A 1 -7.05 -19.45 -12.42
C MET A 1 -7.46 -18.01 -12.69
N ASN A 2 -8.27 -17.41 -11.84
CA ASN A 2 -8.66 -15.99 -12.03
C ASN A 2 -7.55 -15.11 -11.48
N ASN A 3 -6.76 -14.49 -12.36
CA ASN A 3 -5.75 -13.53 -11.97
C ASN A 3 -6.43 -12.27 -11.42
N PHE A 4 -5.98 -11.80 -10.26
CA PHE A 4 -6.43 -10.54 -9.67
C PHE A 4 -5.65 -9.36 -10.22
N ILE A 5 -4.34 -9.54 -10.42
CA ILE A 5 -3.43 -8.56 -11.01
C ILE A 5 -2.78 -9.17 -12.25
N GLU A 6 -2.74 -8.41 -13.34
CA GLU A 6 -2.02 -8.77 -14.57
C GLU A 6 -1.25 -7.56 -15.09
N PHE A 7 0.05 -7.71 -15.23
CA PHE A 7 0.92 -6.81 -16.00
C PHE A 7 1.15 -7.42 -17.38
N LYS A 8 0.93 -6.63 -18.43
CA LYS A 8 1.10 -7.06 -19.83
C LYS A 8 2.03 -6.11 -20.55
N ASN A 9 3.30 -6.49 -20.71
CA ASN A 9 4.32 -5.74 -21.42
C ASN A 9 4.44 -4.28 -20.92
N VAL A 10 4.40 -4.10 -19.59
CA VAL A 10 4.38 -2.77 -18.97
C VAL A 10 5.76 -2.14 -19.01
N THR A 11 5.83 -0.97 -19.60
CA THR A 11 7.01 -0.09 -19.56
C THR A 11 6.67 1.22 -18.89
N LYS A 12 7.55 1.68 -18.00
CA LYS A 12 7.47 3.02 -17.40
C LYS A 12 8.80 3.72 -17.56
N GLY A 13 8.82 4.75 -18.38
CA GLY A 13 9.96 5.62 -18.62
C GLY A 13 9.78 7.00 -17.99
N TYR A 14 10.86 7.56 -17.44
CA TYR A 14 10.94 8.93 -16.96
C TYR A 14 11.95 9.71 -17.81
N LYS A 15 11.58 10.91 -18.23
CA LYS A 15 12.49 11.81 -18.92
C LYS A 15 13.37 12.54 -17.92
N ILE A 16 14.69 12.46 -18.11
CA ILE A 16 15.69 13.17 -17.34
C ILE A 16 16.57 13.92 -18.35
N GLY A 17 16.30 15.22 -18.54
CA GLY A 17 16.87 15.99 -19.66
C GLY A 17 16.46 15.39 -21.01
N ASP A 18 17.43 15.14 -21.87
CA ASP A 18 17.21 14.58 -23.20
C ASP A 18 17.17 13.03 -23.22
N LYS A 19 17.35 12.38 -22.07
CA LYS A 19 17.37 10.91 -21.97
C LYS A 19 16.11 10.38 -21.31
N THR A 20 15.64 9.22 -21.77
CA THR A 20 14.60 8.45 -21.12
C THR A 20 15.22 7.31 -20.34
N TYR A 21 14.89 7.19 -19.08
CA TYR A 21 15.26 6.07 -18.21
C TYR A 21 14.02 5.20 -17.96
N ASN A 22 14.09 3.92 -18.35
CA ASN A 22 13.02 2.97 -18.07
C ASN A 22 13.17 2.40 -16.67
N ALA A 23 12.30 2.82 -15.75
CA ALA A 23 12.23 2.26 -14.40
C ALA A 23 11.58 0.85 -14.41
N LEU A 24 10.66 0.61 -15.35
CA LEU A 24 10.17 -0.71 -15.72
C LEU A 24 10.32 -0.87 -17.23
N ASP A 25 10.78 -2.03 -17.69
CA ASP A 25 11.00 -2.31 -19.09
C ASP A 25 10.37 -3.64 -19.49
N ASN A 26 9.27 -3.58 -20.24
CA ASN A 26 8.54 -4.72 -20.78
C ASN A 26 8.18 -5.79 -19.73
N VAL A 27 7.73 -5.37 -18.56
CA VAL A 27 7.45 -6.26 -17.43
C VAL A 27 6.10 -6.95 -17.60
N SER A 28 6.07 -8.27 -17.47
CA SER A 28 4.84 -9.08 -17.51
C SER A 28 4.82 -10.10 -16.39
N PHE A 29 3.74 -10.11 -15.61
CA PHE A 29 3.47 -11.12 -14.58
C PHE A 29 1.98 -11.13 -14.22
N SER A 30 1.55 -12.13 -13.47
CA SER A 30 0.21 -12.19 -12.90
C SER A 30 0.22 -12.69 -11.47
N LEU A 31 -0.73 -12.20 -10.66
CA LEU A 31 -0.92 -12.61 -9.27
C LEU A 31 -2.38 -12.98 -9.04
N PRO A 32 -2.67 -14.09 -8.35
CA PRO A 32 -4.01 -14.42 -7.92
C PRO A 32 -4.49 -13.49 -6.79
N LYS A 33 -5.78 -13.54 -6.49
CA LYS A 33 -6.38 -12.81 -5.37
C LYS A 33 -6.01 -13.45 -4.03
N GLY A 34 -5.87 -12.64 -3.00
CA GLY A 34 -5.67 -13.14 -1.64
C GLY A 34 -4.22 -13.53 -1.31
N GLU A 35 -3.27 -13.15 -2.12
CA GLU A 35 -1.85 -13.47 -1.91
C GLU A 35 -1.14 -12.42 -1.06
N PHE A 36 -0.20 -12.91 -0.24
CA PHE A 36 0.79 -12.08 0.45
C PHE A 36 2.11 -12.16 -0.31
N VAL A 37 2.43 -11.11 -1.05
CA VAL A 37 3.55 -11.08 -1.99
C VAL A 37 4.66 -10.17 -1.48
N CYS A 38 5.89 -10.65 -1.50
CA CYS A 38 7.07 -9.86 -1.25
C CYS A 38 7.89 -9.69 -2.54
N ILE A 39 8.17 -8.45 -2.93
CA ILE A 39 9.03 -8.11 -4.06
C ILE A 39 10.35 -7.59 -3.52
N LEU A 40 11.39 -8.39 -3.70
CA LEU A 40 12.74 -8.10 -3.25
C LEU A 40 13.59 -7.54 -4.39
N GLY A 41 14.45 -6.58 -4.08
CA GLY A 41 15.43 -6.07 -5.04
C GLY A 41 16.21 -4.87 -4.51
N PRO A 42 17.35 -4.52 -5.13
CA PRO A 42 18.15 -3.37 -4.71
C PRO A 42 17.41 -2.03 -4.88
N SER A 43 17.91 -0.97 -4.26
CA SER A 43 17.44 0.39 -4.51
C SER A 43 17.57 0.73 -6.01
N GLY A 44 16.58 1.45 -6.55
CA GLY A 44 16.56 1.79 -7.98
C GLY A 44 16.04 0.69 -8.92
N ALA A 45 15.69 -0.51 -8.43
CA ALA A 45 15.17 -1.61 -9.25
C ALA A 45 13.70 -1.43 -9.72
N GLY A 46 13.11 -0.24 -9.59
CA GLY A 46 11.74 0.04 -10.06
C GLY A 46 10.63 -0.41 -9.13
N LYS A 47 10.93 -0.91 -7.92
CA LYS A 47 9.93 -1.44 -6.97
C LYS A 47 8.86 -0.43 -6.57
N SER A 48 9.25 0.78 -6.15
CA SER A 48 8.29 1.86 -5.80
C SER A 48 7.52 2.33 -7.03
N THR A 49 8.15 2.34 -8.23
CA THR A 49 7.46 2.61 -9.49
C THR A 49 6.35 1.59 -9.74
N LEU A 50 6.64 0.30 -9.54
CA LEU A 50 5.65 -0.77 -9.69
C LEU A 50 4.49 -0.59 -8.72
N LEU A 51 4.75 -0.26 -7.43
CA LEU A 51 3.69 0.03 -6.46
C LEU A 51 2.86 1.26 -6.85
N ASN A 52 3.50 2.32 -7.34
CA ASN A 52 2.82 3.53 -7.77
C ASN A 52 1.89 3.26 -8.96
N LEU A 53 2.30 2.45 -9.91
CA LEU A 53 1.47 2.03 -11.03
C LEU A 53 0.29 1.15 -10.57
N LEU A 54 0.54 0.17 -9.70
CA LEU A 54 -0.52 -0.66 -9.09
C LEU A 54 -1.52 0.17 -8.29
N GLY A 55 -1.02 1.17 -7.57
CA GLY A 55 -1.84 2.10 -6.80
C GLY A 55 -2.56 3.15 -7.65
N GLY A 56 -2.30 3.23 -8.96
CA GLY A 56 -2.84 4.28 -9.82
C GLY A 56 -2.36 5.68 -9.42
N MET A 57 -1.19 5.78 -8.80
CA MET A 57 -0.54 7.06 -8.44
C MET A 57 0.33 7.59 -9.58
N ASP A 58 0.64 6.71 -10.54
CA ASP A 58 1.36 7.02 -11.77
C ASP A 58 0.73 6.24 -12.93
N THR A 59 1.07 6.59 -14.16
CA THR A 59 0.56 5.97 -15.37
C THR A 59 1.67 5.27 -16.15
N VAL A 60 1.34 4.22 -16.88
CA VAL A 60 2.29 3.50 -17.74
C VAL A 60 2.74 4.36 -18.93
N THR A 61 3.94 4.13 -19.44
CA THR A 61 4.37 4.64 -20.75
C THR A 61 3.79 3.77 -21.87
N SER A 62 3.76 2.46 -21.68
CA SER A 62 3.12 1.49 -22.57
C SER A 62 2.76 0.21 -21.82
N GLY A 63 1.94 -0.64 -22.43
CA GLY A 63 1.44 -1.86 -21.85
C GLY A 63 0.15 -1.65 -21.04
N ASP A 64 -0.36 -2.73 -20.47
CA ASP A 64 -1.62 -2.74 -19.74
C ASP A 64 -1.46 -3.32 -18.33
N ILE A 65 -2.12 -2.69 -17.35
CA ILE A 65 -2.27 -3.19 -15.98
C ILE A 65 -3.75 -3.46 -15.74
N ILE A 66 -4.07 -4.72 -15.44
CA ILE A 66 -5.43 -5.17 -15.17
C ILE A 66 -5.52 -5.58 -13.72
N ILE A 67 -6.47 -5.01 -12.98
CA ILE A 67 -6.74 -5.33 -11.56
C ILE A 67 -8.22 -5.62 -11.41
N ASP A 68 -8.54 -6.77 -10.83
CA ASP A 68 -9.93 -7.24 -10.65
C ASP A 68 -10.75 -7.15 -11.95
N LYS A 69 -10.14 -7.54 -13.09
CA LYS A 69 -10.69 -7.50 -14.47
C LYS A 69 -10.82 -6.10 -15.08
N GLU A 70 -10.44 -5.03 -14.37
CA GLU A 70 -10.46 -3.66 -14.91
C GLU A 70 -9.07 -3.23 -15.35
N ASN A 71 -8.96 -2.68 -16.57
CA ASN A 71 -7.72 -2.09 -17.07
C ASN A 71 -7.52 -0.70 -16.48
N ILE A 72 -6.63 -0.57 -15.49
CA ILE A 72 -6.37 0.70 -14.82
C ILE A 72 -5.46 1.62 -15.64
N SER A 73 -4.69 1.09 -16.61
CA SER A 73 -3.82 1.90 -17.48
C SER A 73 -4.59 2.82 -18.42
N LYS A 74 -5.88 2.56 -18.62
CA LYS A 74 -6.76 3.33 -19.52
C LYS A 74 -7.68 4.30 -18.78
N LYS A 75 -7.58 4.34 -17.45
CA LYS A 75 -8.40 5.21 -16.60
C LYS A 75 -7.90 6.65 -16.65
N SER A 76 -8.82 7.60 -16.64
CA SER A 76 -8.55 9.02 -16.41
C SER A 76 -8.12 9.29 -14.98
N ASP A 77 -7.52 10.44 -14.70
CA ASP A 77 -7.09 10.85 -13.34
C ASP A 77 -8.24 10.83 -12.34
N LYS A 78 -9.45 11.19 -12.76
CA LYS A 78 -10.65 11.14 -11.92
C LYS A 78 -11.01 9.69 -11.55
N GLU A 79 -10.97 8.78 -12.52
CA GLU A 79 -11.25 7.37 -12.29
C GLU A 79 -10.16 6.71 -11.45
N LEU A 80 -8.88 7.06 -11.65
CA LEU A 80 -7.78 6.61 -10.80
C LEU A 80 -7.92 7.13 -9.36
N THR A 81 -8.45 8.34 -9.18
CA THR A 81 -8.74 8.88 -7.84
C THR A 81 -9.82 8.05 -7.15
N SER A 82 -10.90 7.69 -7.83
CA SER A 82 -11.94 6.81 -7.30
C SER A 82 -11.39 5.39 -7.03
N TYR A 83 -10.60 4.85 -7.94
CA TYR A 83 -9.93 3.56 -7.77
C TYR A 83 -9.05 3.53 -6.50
N ARG A 84 -8.20 4.55 -6.30
CA ARG A 84 -7.38 4.68 -5.08
C ARG A 84 -8.22 4.76 -3.81
N ALA A 85 -9.28 5.56 -3.87
CA ALA A 85 -10.16 5.75 -2.72
C ALA A 85 -10.79 4.43 -2.28
N GLU A 86 -11.33 3.65 -3.20
CA GLU A 86 -12.17 2.49 -2.92
C GLU A 86 -11.41 1.17 -2.81
N ASN A 87 -10.32 0.99 -3.57
CA ASN A 87 -9.69 -0.32 -3.73
C ASN A 87 -8.29 -0.43 -3.13
N VAL A 88 -7.57 0.69 -2.92
CA VAL A 88 -6.16 0.64 -2.54
C VAL A 88 -5.92 1.23 -1.16
N GLY A 89 -5.25 0.48 -0.28
CA GLY A 89 -4.58 0.99 0.91
C GLY A 89 -3.09 1.15 0.63
N PHE A 90 -2.50 2.28 0.98
CA PHE A 90 -1.07 2.52 0.79
C PHE A 90 -0.39 2.73 2.14
N ILE A 91 0.73 2.04 2.35
CA ILE A 91 1.59 2.13 3.54
C ILE A 91 2.99 2.48 3.07
N PHE A 92 3.52 3.59 3.59
CA PHE A 92 4.82 4.14 3.21
C PHE A 92 5.86 3.91 4.29
N GLN A 93 7.13 3.95 3.93
CA GLN A 93 8.26 3.86 4.83
C GLN A 93 8.26 4.97 5.90
N PHE A 94 7.90 6.19 5.54
CA PHE A 94 7.87 7.38 6.41
C PHE A 94 6.48 7.72 6.93
N TYR A 95 5.67 6.70 7.23
CA TYR A 95 4.36 6.73 7.90
C TYR A 95 3.31 7.63 7.23
N ASN A 96 3.64 8.81 6.72
CA ASN A 96 2.75 9.81 6.07
C ASN A 96 1.50 10.15 6.89
N ILE A 97 1.60 10.12 8.23
CA ILE A 97 0.53 10.52 9.13
C ILE A 97 0.50 12.05 9.28
N LEU A 98 -0.66 12.62 9.53
CA LEU A 98 -0.86 14.06 9.66
C LEU A 98 -0.46 14.50 11.07
N PRO A 99 0.59 15.33 11.24
CA PRO A 99 1.15 15.65 12.55
C PRO A 99 0.22 16.53 13.41
N THR A 100 -0.72 17.22 12.78
CA THR A 100 -1.70 18.11 13.43
C THR A 100 -2.95 17.40 13.90
N LEU A 101 -3.12 16.13 13.55
CA LEU A 101 -4.26 15.29 13.95
C LEU A 101 -3.83 14.26 14.98
N THR A 102 -4.72 13.94 15.89
CA THR A 102 -4.57 12.83 16.84
C THR A 102 -4.53 11.48 16.12
N VAL A 103 -4.16 10.42 16.82
CA VAL A 103 -4.20 9.04 16.33
C VAL A 103 -5.60 8.68 15.80
N LEU A 104 -6.64 9.02 16.55
CA LEU A 104 -8.02 8.74 16.15
C LEU A 104 -8.39 9.51 14.88
N GLU A 105 -8.15 10.81 14.84
CA GLU A 105 -8.48 11.68 13.70
C GLU A 105 -7.72 11.28 12.43
N ASN A 106 -6.45 10.86 12.54
CA ASN A 106 -5.66 10.32 11.42
C ASN A 106 -6.33 9.11 10.74
N VAL A 107 -7.08 8.32 11.48
CA VAL A 107 -7.81 7.17 10.93
C VAL A 107 -9.25 7.56 10.56
N GLU A 108 -9.88 8.46 11.29
CA GLU A 108 -11.26 8.89 11.03
C GLU A 108 -11.44 9.69 9.74
N ILE A 109 -10.39 10.43 9.30
CA ILE A 109 -10.41 11.18 8.02
C ILE A 109 -10.79 10.29 6.81
N VAL A 110 -10.58 8.99 6.92
CA VAL A 110 -10.97 8.04 5.87
C VAL A 110 -12.48 8.00 5.63
N LYS A 111 -13.31 8.33 6.63
CA LYS A 111 -14.77 8.37 6.50
C LYS A 111 -15.24 9.39 5.47
N ASP A 112 -14.48 10.50 5.33
CA ASP A 112 -14.82 11.57 4.40
C ASP A 112 -14.48 11.19 2.95
N ILE A 113 -13.61 10.19 2.79
CA ILE A 113 -13.13 9.72 1.48
C ILE A 113 -13.92 8.51 0.98
N VAL A 114 -14.31 7.60 1.89
CA VAL A 114 -14.91 6.30 1.54
C VAL A 114 -16.21 6.06 2.31
N LYS A 115 -17.31 5.85 1.57
CA LYS A 115 -18.64 5.61 2.16
C LYS A 115 -18.74 4.38 3.06
N LYS A 116 -17.92 3.35 2.83
CA LYS A 116 -17.93 2.07 3.55
C LYS A 116 -16.66 1.85 4.37
N SER A 117 -16.23 2.88 5.10
CA SER A 117 -15.06 2.73 5.98
C SER A 117 -15.39 1.92 7.23
N LYS A 118 -14.40 1.18 7.74
CA LYS A 118 -14.48 0.49 9.04
C LYS A 118 -14.39 1.50 10.19
N SER A 119 -14.87 1.12 11.37
CA SER A 119 -14.75 1.96 12.57
C SER A 119 -13.28 2.18 12.96
N ALA A 120 -12.84 3.44 13.02
CA ALA A 120 -11.47 3.80 13.40
C ALA A 120 -11.09 3.25 14.78
N LYS A 121 -11.98 3.36 15.78
CA LYS A 121 -11.72 2.83 17.13
C LYS A 121 -11.51 1.32 17.15
N LYS A 122 -12.29 0.55 16.34
CA LYS A 122 -12.13 -0.90 16.23
C LYS A 122 -10.77 -1.25 15.61
N ILE A 123 -10.41 -0.57 14.53
CA ILE A 123 -9.13 -0.80 13.86
C ILE A 123 -7.96 -0.40 14.75
N LEU A 124 -8.02 0.73 15.43
CA LEU A 124 -6.97 1.15 16.35
C LEU A 124 -6.77 0.15 17.50
N LYS A 125 -7.85 -0.48 17.97
CA LYS A 125 -7.74 -1.61 18.89
C LYS A 125 -7.08 -2.84 18.25
N GLU A 126 -7.41 -3.18 17.01
CA GLU A 126 -6.80 -4.30 16.27
C GLU A 126 -5.30 -4.15 16.06
N VAL A 127 -4.82 -2.91 15.93
CA VAL A 127 -3.39 -2.59 15.79
C VAL A 127 -2.71 -2.27 17.14
N GLY A 128 -3.40 -2.44 18.29
CA GLY A 128 -2.85 -2.24 19.64
C GLY A 128 -2.63 -0.77 20.02
N LEU A 129 -3.51 0.14 19.54
CA LEU A 129 -3.42 1.58 19.79
C LEU A 129 -4.66 2.13 20.52
N GLU A 130 -5.47 1.29 21.19
CA GLU A 130 -6.68 1.69 21.91
C GLU A 130 -6.42 2.70 23.03
N ASN A 131 -5.23 2.69 23.63
CA ASN A 131 -4.83 3.60 24.71
C ASN A 131 -4.14 4.88 24.19
N HIS A 132 -4.03 5.05 22.86
CA HIS A 132 -3.31 6.16 22.24
C HIS A 132 -4.19 7.09 21.41
N LEU A 133 -5.52 6.95 21.48
CA LEU A 133 -6.48 7.62 20.59
C LEU A 133 -6.32 9.15 20.51
N ASN A 134 -6.03 9.77 21.65
CA ASN A 134 -5.92 11.23 21.80
C ASN A 134 -4.47 11.74 21.71
N LYS A 135 -3.49 10.86 21.49
CA LYS A 135 -2.10 11.27 21.31
C LYS A 135 -1.88 11.84 19.90
N PHE A 136 -0.93 12.76 19.78
CA PHE A 136 -0.44 13.26 18.50
C PHE A 136 0.76 12.41 18.03
N PRO A 137 1.09 12.42 16.73
CA PRO A 137 2.20 11.64 16.17
C PRO A 137 3.55 11.83 16.87
N ASN A 138 3.87 13.04 17.31
CA ASN A 138 5.12 13.35 18.02
C ASN A 138 5.22 12.72 19.42
N GLN A 139 4.11 12.17 19.93
CA GLN A 139 4.05 11.47 21.22
C GLN A 139 4.14 9.94 21.06
N LEU A 140 4.40 9.46 19.86
CA LEU A 140 4.43 8.04 19.48
C LEU A 140 5.84 7.61 19.09
N SER A 141 6.19 6.36 19.41
CA SER A 141 7.35 5.69 18.82
C SER A 141 7.16 5.47 17.30
N GLY A 142 8.26 5.22 16.57
CA GLY A 142 8.19 4.93 15.13
C GLY A 142 7.26 3.74 14.80
N GLY A 143 7.31 2.68 15.60
CA GLY A 143 6.43 1.52 15.43
C GLY A 143 4.95 1.83 15.69
N GLU A 144 4.64 2.70 16.66
CA GLU A 144 3.28 3.18 16.90
C GLU A 144 2.80 4.05 15.73
N GLN A 145 3.64 4.94 15.21
CA GLN A 145 3.33 5.76 14.04
C GLN A 145 3.05 4.88 12.81
N GLN A 146 3.86 3.83 12.59
CA GLN A 146 3.63 2.88 11.52
C GLN A 146 2.30 2.14 11.70
N ARG A 147 1.93 1.74 12.91
CA ARG A 147 0.62 1.14 13.18
C ARG A 147 -0.55 2.10 12.93
N VAL A 148 -0.39 3.40 13.17
CA VAL A 148 -1.40 4.42 12.76
C VAL A 148 -1.53 4.48 11.24
N SER A 149 -0.42 4.49 10.50
CA SER A 149 -0.41 4.46 9.04
C SER A 149 -1.12 3.22 8.49
N ILE A 150 -0.84 2.05 9.05
CA ILE A 150 -1.51 0.79 8.71
C ILE A 150 -3.02 0.89 9.03
N ALA A 151 -3.38 1.35 10.24
CA ALA A 151 -4.77 1.52 10.65
C ALA A 151 -5.54 2.40 9.65
N ARG A 152 -4.95 3.52 9.23
CA ARG A 152 -5.55 4.39 8.21
C ARG A 152 -5.72 3.70 6.87
N ALA A 153 -4.73 2.93 6.41
CA ALA A 153 -4.81 2.21 5.15
C ALA A 153 -5.92 1.14 5.16
N ILE A 154 -6.03 0.35 6.24
CA ILE A 154 -7.02 -0.73 6.35
C ILE A 154 -8.43 -0.23 6.72
N ALA A 155 -8.57 1.00 7.22
CA ALA A 155 -9.86 1.62 7.51
C ALA A 155 -10.73 1.76 6.25
N LYS A 156 -10.13 1.87 5.08
CA LYS A 156 -10.81 1.89 3.78
C LYS A 156 -11.42 0.55 3.40
N ASN A 157 -11.05 -0.54 4.08
CA ASN A 157 -11.36 -1.91 3.70
C ASN A 157 -10.91 -2.24 2.25
N PRO A 158 -9.64 -1.99 1.90
CA PRO A 158 -9.15 -2.10 0.54
C PRO A 158 -9.05 -3.56 0.10
N LYS A 159 -9.21 -3.83 -1.22
CA LYS A 159 -8.92 -5.12 -1.83
C LYS A 159 -7.42 -5.36 -2.03
N LEU A 160 -6.66 -4.27 -2.18
CA LEU A 160 -5.22 -4.27 -2.44
C LEU A 160 -4.50 -3.38 -1.44
N LEU A 161 -3.57 -3.95 -0.68
CA LEU A 161 -2.72 -3.23 0.26
C LEU A 161 -1.29 -3.19 -0.30
N LEU A 162 -0.79 -2.00 -0.55
CA LEU A 162 0.53 -1.75 -1.12
C LEU A 162 1.45 -1.16 -0.04
N CYS A 163 2.58 -1.83 0.21
CA CYS A 163 3.49 -1.48 1.28
C CYS A 163 4.90 -1.20 0.71
N ASP A 164 5.32 0.06 0.75
CA ASP A 164 6.66 0.46 0.36
C ASP A 164 7.57 0.53 1.59
N GLU A 165 8.48 -0.45 1.73
CA GLU A 165 9.43 -0.58 2.84
C GLU A 165 8.77 -0.45 4.24
N PRO A 166 7.69 -1.19 4.56
CA PRO A 166 6.85 -0.93 5.74
C PRO A 166 7.57 -1.10 7.07
N THR A 167 8.77 -1.69 7.07
CA THR A 167 9.60 -1.94 8.25
C THR A 167 10.96 -1.26 8.19
N GLY A 168 11.25 -0.50 7.12
CA GLY A 168 12.57 0.06 6.85
C GLY A 168 13.08 1.06 7.89
N ALA A 169 12.19 1.67 8.67
CA ALA A 169 12.52 2.62 9.73
C ALA A 169 12.32 2.03 11.15
N LEU A 170 12.13 0.70 11.27
CA LEU A 170 11.81 0.03 12.53
C LEU A 170 12.94 -0.92 12.98
N ASP A 171 13.04 -1.14 14.29
CA ASP A 171 13.85 -2.24 14.83
C ASP A 171 13.26 -3.61 14.44
N SER A 172 14.09 -4.65 14.50
CA SER A 172 13.71 -5.99 14.01
C SER A 172 12.49 -6.57 14.72
N LYS A 173 12.32 -6.32 16.03
CA LYS A 173 11.18 -6.85 16.80
C LYS A 173 9.88 -6.19 16.36
N THR A 174 9.88 -4.87 16.32
CA THR A 174 8.73 -4.08 15.86
C THR A 174 8.40 -4.37 14.38
N GLY A 175 9.43 -4.56 13.54
CA GLY A 175 9.26 -4.96 12.14
C GLY A 175 8.49 -6.28 11.99
N VAL A 176 8.84 -7.30 12.77
CA VAL A 176 8.12 -8.59 12.79
C VAL A 176 6.66 -8.43 13.22
N GLU A 177 6.37 -7.58 14.20
CA GLU A 177 5.00 -7.30 14.64
C GLU A 177 4.17 -6.65 13.51
N VAL A 178 4.77 -5.69 12.78
CA VAL A 178 4.14 -5.05 11.62
C VAL A 178 3.86 -6.07 10.51
N LEU A 179 4.80 -6.95 10.19
CA LEU A 179 4.60 -7.99 9.16
C LEU A 179 3.48 -8.97 9.54
N LYS A 180 3.41 -9.40 10.81
CA LYS A 180 2.32 -10.23 11.30
C LYS A 180 0.96 -9.53 11.17
N LEU A 181 0.91 -8.22 11.44
CA LEU A 181 -0.31 -7.43 11.27
C LEU A 181 -0.72 -7.36 9.79
N LEU A 182 0.22 -7.15 8.88
CA LEU A 182 -0.05 -7.14 7.43
C LEU A 182 -0.50 -8.51 6.92
N LYS A 183 0.13 -9.60 7.38
CA LYS A 183 -0.30 -10.96 7.06
C LYS A 183 -1.73 -11.23 7.53
N LYS A 184 -2.06 -10.82 8.77
CA LYS A 184 -3.43 -10.92 9.29
C LYS A 184 -4.44 -10.15 8.42
N GLN A 185 -4.05 -9.03 7.80
CA GLN A 185 -4.94 -8.31 6.87
C GLN A 185 -5.12 -9.06 5.55
N CYS A 186 -4.11 -9.79 5.08
CA CYS A 186 -4.24 -10.67 3.92
C CYS A 186 -5.22 -11.81 4.19
N ASP A 187 -5.12 -12.44 5.36
CA ASP A 187 -5.99 -13.56 5.77
C ASP A 187 -7.44 -13.10 6.14
N ALA A 188 -7.65 -11.79 6.31
CA ALA A 188 -8.96 -11.23 6.57
C ALA A 188 -9.91 -11.34 5.35
N ASN A 189 -11.22 -11.16 5.58
CA ASN A 189 -12.24 -11.22 4.54
C ASN A 189 -12.20 -12.54 3.73
N ASN A 190 -12.01 -13.67 4.40
CA ASN A 190 -11.87 -15.01 3.78
C ASN A 190 -10.70 -15.13 2.79
N GLY A 191 -9.60 -14.43 3.03
CA GLY A 191 -8.42 -14.42 2.15
C GLY A 191 -8.64 -13.67 0.84
N GLU A 192 -9.54 -12.70 0.81
CA GLU A 192 -9.81 -11.92 -0.41
C GLU A 192 -8.92 -10.68 -0.56
N ASN A 193 -8.19 -10.29 0.48
CA ASN A 193 -7.30 -9.13 0.43
C ASN A 193 -5.93 -9.53 -0.09
N THR A 194 -5.43 -8.81 -1.08
CA THR A 194 -4.07 -9.00 -1.60
C THR A 194 -3.14 -7.98 -0.96
N VAL A 195 -1.99 -8.44 -0.45
CA VAL A 195 -0.96 -7.58 0.15
C VAL A 195 0.31 -7.70 -0.65
N ILE A 196 0.85 -6.57 -1.10
CA ILE A 196 2.13 -6.51 -1.81
C ILE A 196 3.09 -5.64 -1.01
N ILE A 197 4.21 -6.23 -0.63
CA ILE A 197 5.31 -5.54 0.05
C ILE A 197 6.48 -5.42 -0.92
N VAL A 198 7.06 -4.25 -1.04
CA VAL A 198 8.37 -4.09 -1.67
C VAL A 198 9.41 -3.77 -0.60
N THR A 199 10.58 -4.40 -0.71
CA THR A 199 11.67 -4.20 0.24
C THR A 199 13.03 -4.50 -0.39
N HIS A 200 14.08 -3.95 0.19
CA HIS A 200 15.46 -4.35 -0.10
C HIS A 200 16.03 -5.30 0.97
N ASN A 201 15.29 -5.55 2.06
CA ASN A 201 15.71 -6.41 3.17
C ASN A 201 15.30 -7.86 2.91
N ALA A 202 16.30 -8.72 2.60
CA ALA A 202 16.09 -10.14 2.36
C ALA A 202 15.59 -10.94 3.58
N LEU A 203 15.72 -10.41 4.80
CA LEU A 203 15.22 -11.07 6.01
C LEU A 203 13.68 -11.00 6.14
N ILE A 204 13.03 -10.20 5.30
CA ILE A 204 11.57 -10.02 5.30
C ILE A 204 10.91 -10.92 4.25
N ALA A 205 11.65 -11.29 3.20
CA ALA A 205 11.22 -12.20 2.13
C ALA A 205 11.37 -13.66 2.55
#